data_9a52bbd4faadbbbb266598646c7a00eb
#
_entry.id   9a52bbd4faadbbbb266598646c7a00eb
#
_cell.length_a   1.000
_cell.length_b   1.000
_cell.length_c   1.000
_cell.angle_alpha   90.00
_cell.angle_beta   90.00
_cell.angle_gamma   90.00
#
_symmetry.space_group_name_H-M   'P 1'
#
loop_
_entity.id
_entity.type
_entity.pdbx_description
1 polymer ?
#
loop_
_entity_poly.entity_id
_entity_poly.type
_entity_poly.pdbx_seq_one_letter_code
_entity_poly.pdbx_strand_id
1 'polypeptide(L)'
;VLASLLAGVDRTIALGVADPARIGITGLSDGASTVNYALINSDRFAAAVVSTCCEDPKTVMTYGGTAWADWNRAVRRYPLASEDGTAFWKPMALSLNADRIETPLLMQLADSEYLLALEAFTALREKRKPVEMHVAPGEYHTRTQPLHRLAEYQRDVDWFGFWLQGREDPDPAKHAQYTRWRALRDARPNLPAVPARR
;
A
#
# COMPACT_ATOMS: atom_id res chain seq x y z
N VAL A 1 -2.67 7.15 16.43
CA VAL A 1 -1.83 7.32 15.22
C VAL A 1 -2.63 8.01 14.11
N LEU A 2 -3.77 7.47 13.63
CA LEU A 2 -4.52 8.05 12.51
C LEU A 2 -4.93 9.50 12.75
N ALA A 3 -5.50 9.83 13.90
CA ALA A 3 -5.92 11.20 14.22
C ALA A 3 -4.75 12.19 14.15
N SER A 4 -3.57 11.81 14.65
CA SER A 4 -2.36 12.65 14.58
C SER A 4 -1.88 12.81 13.14
N LEU A 5 -1.92 11.74 12.33
CA LEU A 5 -1.59 11.77 10.91
C LEU A 5 -2.51 12.75 10.16
N LEU A 6 -3.83 12.61 10.34
CA LEU A 6 -4.81 13.48 9.67
C LEU A 6 -4.69 14.93 10.12
N ALA A 7 -4.44 15.20 11.41
CA ALA A 7 -4.19 16.56 11.89
C ALA A 7 -2.94 17.19 11.23
N GLY A 8 -1.88 16.38 11.00
CA GLY A 8 -0.70 16.82 10.25
C GLY A 8 -1.04 17.16 8.80
N VAL A 9 -1.82 16.31 8.13
CA VAL A 9 -2.32 16.56 6.77
C VAL A 9 -3.14 17.84 6.73
N ASP A 10 -4.10 18.01 7.61
CA ASP A 10 -4.95 19.20 7.68
C ASP A 10 -4.11 20.48 7.91
N ARG A 11 -3.07 20.39 8.73
CA ARG A 11 -2.17 21.50 8.99
C ARG A 11 -1.37 21.90 7.74
N THR A 12 -0.87 20.95 6.98
CA THR A 12 -0.11 21.25 5.74
C THR A 12 -1.00 21.85 4.66
N ILE A 13 -2.26 21.42 4.57
CA ILE A 13 -3.27 22.01 3.69
C ILE A 13 -3.57 23.44 4.13
N ALA A 14 -3.84 23.67 5.42
CA ALA A 14 -4.15 24.99 5.96
C ALA A 14 -3.01 26.00 5.78
N LEU A 15 -1.77 25.53 5.73
CA LEU A 15 -0.58 26.36 5.44
C LEU A 15 -0.37 26.63 3.93
N GLY A 16 -1.20 26.05 3.05
CA GLY A 16 -1.06 26.17 1.60
C GLY A 16 0.15 25.40 1.04
N VAL A 17 0.75 24.49 1.82
CA VAL A 17 1.90 23.68 1.41
C VAL A 17 1.47 22.47 0.59
N ALA A 18 0.34 21.85 0.95
CA ALA A 18 -0.18 20.66 0.29
C ALA A 18 -1.50 20.94 -0.44
N ASP A 19 -1.62 20.39 -1.64
CA ASP A 19 -2.88 20.34 -2.37
C ASP A 19 -3.71 19.15 -1.84
N PRO A 20 -4.91 19.37 -1.30
CA PRO A 20 -5.72 18.30 -0.70
C PRO A 20 -6.08 17.16 -1.69
N ALA A 21 -6.09 17.44 -2.99
CA ALA A 21 -6.37 16.44 -4.01
C ALA A 21 -5.13 15.60 -4.41
N ARG A 22 -3.94 15.95 -3.92
CA ARG A 22 -2.67 15.37 -4.35
C ARG A 22 -1.76 14.96 -3.19
N ILE A 23 -2.34 14.35 -2.17
CA ILE A 23 -1.60 13.85 -1.01
C ILE A 23 -1.34 12.37 -1.18
N GLY A 24 -0.06 11.98 -1.18
CA GLY A 24 0.36 10.59 -1.13
C GLY A 24 0.76 10.18 0.28
N ILE A 25 0.74 8.87 0.54
CA ILE A 25 1.20 8.30 1.79
C ILE A 25 2.11 7.10 1.52
N THR A 26 3.19 6.98 2.29
CA THR A 26 4.10 5.82 2.20
C THR A 26 4.51 5.35 3.58
N GLY A 27 4.81 4.06 3.69
CA GLY A 27 5.26 3.47 4.94
C GLY A 27 5.99 2.15 4.77
N LEU A 28 6.92 1.91 5.69
CA LEU A 28 7.67 0.66 5.83
C LEU A 28 7.35 0.04 7.19
N SER A 29 7.17 -1.28 7.26
CA SER A 29 6.95 -2.02 8.51
C SER A 29 5.70 -1.51 9.25
N ASP A 30 5.80 -1.07 10.50
CA ASP A 30 4.68 -0.42 11.23
C ASP A 30 4.15 0.83 10.53
N GLY A 31 4.99 1.49 9.71
CA GLY A 31 4.55 2.54 8.82
C GLY A 31 3.60 2.03 7.74
N ALA A 32 3.83 0.83 7.19
CA ALA A 32 2.91 0.19 6.25
C ALA A 32 1.58 -0.18 6.91
N SER A 33 1.58 -0.69 8.14
CA SER A 33 0.35 -0.92 8.93
C SER A 33 -0.43 0.38 9.13
N THR A 34 0.27 1.49 9.38
CA THR A 34 -0.35 2.83 9.49
C THR A 34 -0.97 3.26 8.16
N VAL A 35 -0.29 3.04 7.02
CA VAL A 35 -0.85 3.32 5.69
C VAL A 35 -2.09 2.49 5.46
N ASN A 36 -2.04 1.17 5.67
CA ASN A 36 -3.18 0.28 5.47
C ASN A 36 -4.39 0.73 6.30
N TYR A 37 -4.15 1.04 7.57
CA TYR A 37 -5.21 1.55 8.46
C TYR A 37 -5.78 2.90 7.96
N ALA A 38 -4.93 3.78 7.44
CA ALA A 38 -5.37 5.06 6.90
C ALA A 38 -6.20 4.90 5.61
N LEU A 39 -5.83 3.97 4.72
CA LEU A 39 -6.60 3.67 3.50
C LEU A 39 -7.99 3.07 3.79
N ILE A 40 -8.11 2.30 4.87
CA ILE A 40 -9.38 1.69 5.29
C ILE A 40 -10.30 2.75 5.94
N ASN A 41 -9.74 3.68 6.70
CA ASN A 41 -10.49 4.56 7.60
C ASN A 41 -10.46 6.05 7.20
N SER A 42 -9.97 6.37 5.98
CA SER A 42 -9.87 7.74 5.48
C SER A 42 -9.79 7.73 3.95
N ASP A 43 -10.29 8.78 3.32
CA ASP A 43 -10.24 9.06 1.88
C ASP A 43 -9.23 10.18 1.52
N ARG A 44 -8.36 10.55 2.45
CA ARG A 44 -7.46 11.70 2.33
C ARG A 44 -6.27 11.48 1.37
N PHE A 45 -6.00 10.25 0.97
CA PHE A 45 -4.79 9.92 0.22
C PHE A 45 -5.13 9.52 -1.21
N ALA A 46 -4.55 10.22 -2.18
CA ALA A 46 -4.79 10.01 -3.61
C ALA A 46 -3.87 8.94 -4.22
N ALA A 47 -2.80 8.55 -3.54
CA ALA A 47 -1.93 7.42 -3.89
C ALA A 47 -1.20 6.92 -2.66
N ALA A 48 -0.85 5.63 -2.63
CA ALA A 48 -0.14 5.02 -1.52
C ALA A 48 0.97 4.07 -1.98
N VAL A 49 2.01 3.96 -1.16
CA VAL A 49 3.07 2.97 -1.30
C VAL A 49 3.30 2.30 0.04
N VAL A 50 3.42 0.98 0.05
CA VAL A 50 3.80 0.21 1.23
C VAL A 50 5.00 -0.67 0.92
N SER A 51 5.94 -0.68 1.84
CA SER A 51 7.06 -1.62 1.84
C SER A 51 6.92 -2.53 3.04
N THR A 52 6.93 -3.85 2.78
CA THR A 52 6.71 -4.83 3.83
C THR A 52 5.37 -4.64 4.52
N CYS A 53 4.37 -5.32 4.03
CA CYS A 53 3.03 -5.43 4.62
C CYS A 53 2.58 -6.89 4.50
N CYS A 54 1.45 -7.34 4.87
CA CYS A 54 0.29 -6.66 5.41
C CYS A 54 -0.24 -7.49 6.58
N GLU A 55 -1.11 -6.89 7.38
CA GLU A 55 -1.74 -7.59 8.50
C GLU A 55 -3.14 -8.04 8.09
N ASP A 56 -3.19 -9.13 7.33
CA ASP A 56 -4.43 -9.80 6.94
C ASP A 56 -4.59 -11.13 7.69
N PRO A 57 -5.84 -11.55 8.00
CA PRO A 57 -6.10 -12.60 8.97
C PRO A 57 -5.42 -13.94 8.69
N LYS A 58 -5.48 -14.38 7.44
CA LYS A 58 -4.97 -15.71 7.07
C LYS A 58 -3.46 -15.70 6.94
N THR A 59 -2.90 -14.66 6.36
CA THR A 59 -1.49 -14.62 6.02
C THR A 59 -0.61 -14.36 7.23
N VAL A 60 -0.95 -13.37 8.07
CA VAL A 60 -0.11 -13.01 9.23
C VAL A 60 -0.04 -14.13 10.27
N MET A 61 -1.13 -14.89 10.46
CA MET A 61 -1.18 -15.96 11.47
C MET A 61 -0.76 -17.33 10.94
N THR A 62 -0.48 -17.46 9.64
CA THR A 62 -0.08 -18.73 9.02
C THR A 62 1.31 -18.67 8.38
N TYR A 63 1.57 -17.73 7.51
CA TYR A 63 2.84 -17.68 6.75
C TYR A 63 4.05 -17.18 7.55
N GLY A 64 3.83 -16.45 8.64
CA GLY A 64 4.91 -16.07 9.54
C GLY A 64 5.46 -17.21 10.41
N GLY A 65 4.81 -18.37 10.37
CA GLY A 65 5.15 -19.56 11.18
C GLY A 65 4.60 -19.48 12.61
N THR A 66 4.70 -20.62 13.32
CA THR A 66 4.09 -20.76 14.67
C THR A 66 4.68 -19.77 15.68
N ALA A 67 6.00 -19.58 15.69
CA ALA A 67 6.62 -18.66 16.64
C ALA A 67 6.15 -17.21 16.44
N TRP A 68 5.95 -16.78 15.20
CA TRP A 68 5.39 -15.48 14.87
C TRP A 68 3.91 -15.37 15.28
N ALA A 69 3.13 -16.41 15.03
CA ALA A 69 1.73 -16.48 15.45
C ALA A 69 1.60 -16.42 16.98
N ASP A 70 2.40 -17.17 17.72
CA ASP A 70 2.43 -17.17 19.18
C ASP A 70 2.80 -15.79 19.74
N TRP A 71 3.80 -15.15 19.17
CA TRP A 71 4.18 -13.80 19.56
C TRP A 71 3.04 -12.78 19.29
N ASN A 72 2.44 -12.81 18.10
CA ASN A 72 1.31 -11.93 17.78
C ASN A 72 0.12 -12.18 18.71
N ARG A 73 -0.17 -13.44 19.04
CA ARG A 73 -1.21 -13.78 20.02
C ARG A 73 -0.90 -13.20 21.40
N ALA A 74 0.32 -13.36 21.88
CA ALA A 74 0.72 -12.92 23.21
C ALA A 74 0.79 -11.38 23.33
N VAL A 75 1.39 -10.72 22.35
CA VAL A 75 1.71 -9.29 22.41
C VAL A 75 0.60 -8.42 21.80
N ARG A 76 0.11 -8.80 20.62
CA ARG A 76 -0.87 -8.00 19.85
C ARG A 76 -2.32 -8.47 20.06
N ARG A 77 -2.52 -9.59 20.77
CA ARG A 77 -3.84 -10.20 21.00
C ARG A 77 -4.55 -10.62 19.70
N TYR A 78 -3.79 -10.97 18.67
CA TYR A 78 -4.37 -11.44 17.43
C TYR A 78 -5.14 -12.74 17.64
N PRO A 79 -6.31 -12.91 16.99
CA PRO A 79 -7.04 -14.18 17.01
C PRO A 79 -6.19 -15.31 16.43
N LEU A 80 -6.38 -16.53 16.91
CA LEU A 80 -5.76 -17.71 16.30
C LEU A 80 -6.28 -17.92 14.88
N ALA A 81 -5.48 -18.54 14.01
CA ALA A 81 -5.89 -18.87 12.64
C ALA A 81 -7.16 -19.76 12.57
N SER A 82 -7.45 -20.52 13.65
CA SER A 82 -8.63 -21.36 13.80
C SER A 82 -9.87 -20.63 14.36
N GLU A 83 -9.72 -19.40 14.82
CA GLU A 83 -10.82 -18.60 15.39
C GLU A 83 -11.47 -17.72 14.29
N ASP A 84 -12.78 -17.42 14.44
CA ASP A 84 -13.40 -16.36 13.66
C ASP A 84 -12.95 -14.99 14.19
N GLY A 85 -11.91 -14.48 13.60
CA GLY A 85 -11.34 -13.18 13.93
C GLY A 85 -11.89 -12.00 13.12
N THR A 86 -12.94 -12.20 12.31
CA THR A 86 -13.42 -11.19 11.34
C THR A 86 -13.68 -9.82 11.98
N ALA A 87 -14.34 -9.78 13.13
CA ALA A 87 -14.65 -8.52 13.83
C ALA A 87 -13.38 -7.80 14.31
N PHE A 88 -12.37 -8.55 14.73
CA PHE A 88 -11.07 -8.03 15.13
C PHE A 88 -10.29 -7.44 13.94
N TRP A 89 -10.27 -8.20 12.82
CA TRP A 89 -9.47 -7.84 11.65
C TRP A 89 -10.09 -6.73 10.79
N LYS A 90 -11.42 -6.64 10.77
CA LYS A 90 -12.12 -5.72 9.88
C LYS A 90 -11.63 -4.27 9.92
N PRO A 91 -11.25 -3.67 11.07
CA PRO A 91 -10.73 -2.30 11.09
C PRO A 91 -9.37 -2.11 10.44
N MET A 92 -8.58 -3.18 10.23
CA MET A 92 -7.17 -3.08 9.84
C MET A 92 -6.78 -3.92 8.62
N ALA A 93 -7.57 -4.91 8.22
CA ALA A 93 -7.25 -5.81 7.12
C ALA A 93 -7.71 -5.24 5.77
N LEU A 94 -6.77 -5.06 4.84
CA LEU A 94 -7.08 -4.59 3.47
C LEU A 94 -8.01 -5.56 2.75
N SER A 95 -7.80 -6.87 2.89
CA SER A 95 -8.61 -7.90 2.24
C SER A 95 -10.09 -7.81 2.60
N LEU A 96 -10.41 -7.50 3.87
CA LEU A 96 -11.78 -7.36 4.36
C LEU A 96 -12.43 -6.01 4.00
N ASN A 97 -11.67 -5.09 3.43
CA ASN A 97 -12.10 -3.75 3.05
C ASN A 97 -11.84 -3.41 1.57
N ALA A 98 -11.48 -4.40 0.76
CA ALA A 98 -11.09 -4.19 -0.62
C ALA A 98 -12.16 -3.46 -1.45
N ASP A 99 -13.44 -3.66 -1.16
CA ASP A 99 -14.53 -2.95 -1.84
C ASP A 99 -14.48 -1.43 -1.68
N ARG A 100 -14.00 -0.96 -0.51
CA ARG A 100 -14.02 0.46 -0.13
C ARG A 100 -12.75 1.21 -0.52
N ILE A 101 -11.65 0.51 -0.79
CA ILE A 101 -10.35 1.11 -1.08
C ILE A 101 -10.31 1.54 -2.54
N GLU A 102 -10.26 2.84 -2.78
CA GLU A 102 -10.14 3.41 -4.13
C GLU A 102 -8.74 3.97 -4.41
N THR A 103 -7.92 4.15 -3.38
CA THR A 103 -6.57 4.70 -3.49
C THR A 103 -5.65 3.72 -4.23
N PRO A 104 -4.96 4.15 -5.28
CA PRO A 104 -3.93 3.34 -5.95
C PRO A 104 -2.83 2.95 -4.96
N LEU A 105 -2.51 1.65 -4.90
CA LEU A 105 -1.58 1.08 -3.95
C LEU A 105 -0.44 0.35 -4.66
N LEU A 106 0.79 0.79 -4.42
CA LEU A 106 2.00 0.07 -4.79
C LEU A 106 2.52 -0.69 -3.57
N MET A 107 2.74 -1.99 -3.73
CA MET A 107 3.34 -2.86 -2.71
C MET A 107 4.75 -3.24 -3.15
N GLN A 108 5.78 -2.92 -2.34
CA GLN A 108 7.17 -3.26 -2.60
C GLN A 108 7.70 -4.18 -1.51
N LEU A 109 7.92 -5.44 -1.82
CA LEU A 109 8.11 -6.50 -0.84
C LEU A 109 9.43 -7.21 -1.03
N ALA A 110 10.00 -7.75 0.06
CA ALA A 110 11.04 -8.74 -0.02
C ALA A 110 10.45 -10.12 -0.39
N ASP A 111 11.22 -10.97 -1.07
CA ASP A 111 10.77 -12.33 -1.37
C ASP A 111 10.61 -13.20 -0.11
N SER A 112 11.31 -12.87 0.97
CA SER A 112 11.10 -13.52 2.28
C SER A 112 9.75 -13.21 2.93
N GLU A 113 9.02 -12.17 2.48
CA GLU A 113 7.84 -11.64 3.16
C GLU A 113 6.62 -11.43 2.24
N TYR A 114 6.77 -11.54 0.92
CA TYR A 114 5.68 -11.20 -0.01
C TYR A 114 4.42 -12.04 0.21
N LEU A 115 4.56 -13.26 0.74
CA LEU A 115 3.42 -14.12 1.08
C LEU A 115 2.46 -13.46 2.07
N LEU A 116 2.96 -12.61 2.96
CA LEU A 116 2.15 -11.86 3.92
C LEU A 116 1.20 -10.86 3.25
N ALA A 117 1.52 -10.41 2.04
CA ALA A 117 0.73 -9.44 1.28
C ALA A 117 -0.24 -10.07 0.28
N LEU A 118 -0.15 -11.39 0.03
CA LEU A 118 -0.93 -12.03 -1.04
C LEU A 118 -2.44 -11.96 -0.81
N GLU A 119 -2.90 -12.06 0.43
CA GLU A 119 -4.33 -11.98 0.74
C GLU A 119 -4.88 -10.59 0.37
N ALA A 120 -4.22 -9.53 0.82
CA ALA A 120 -4.58 -8.14 0.48
C ALA A 120 -4.51 -7.88 -1.03
N PHE A 121 -3.39 -8.27 -1.66
CA PHE A 121 -3.17 -8.09 -3.09
C PHE A 121 -4.26 -8.79 -3.92
N THR A 122 -4.55 -10.06 -3.59
CA THR A 122 -5.56 -10.84 -4.31
C THR A 122 -6.94 -10.21 -4.16
N ALA A 123 -7.35 -9.87 -2.94
CA ALA A 123 -8.65 -9.25 -2.70
C ALA A 123 -8.82 -7.91 -3.46
N LEU A 124 -7.78 -7.06 -3.46
CA LEU A 124 -7.81 -5.81 -4.22
C LEU A 124 -7.88 -6.07 -5.74
N ARG A 125 -7.14 -7.06 -6.26
CA ARG A 125 -7.18 -7.44 -7.68
C ARG A 125 -8.54 -7.97 -8.09
N GLU A 126 -9.17 -8.85 -7.31
CA GLU A 126 -10.51 -9.38 -7.54
C GLU A 126 -11.57 -8.26 -7.62
N LYS A 127 -11.40 -7.22 -6.81
CA LYS A 127 -12.25 -6.01 -6.81
C LYS A 127 -11.84 -4.98 -7.86
N ARG A 128 -10.90 -5.30 -8.75
CA ARG A 128 -10.38 -4.42 -9.82
C ARG A 128 -9.83 -3.09 -9.30
N LYS A 129 -9.28 -3.10 -8.09
CA LYS A 129 -8.64 -1.92 -7.51
C LYS A 129 -7.25 -1.71 -8.12
N PRO A 130 -6.78 -0.46 -8.24
CA PRO A 130 -5.48 -0.17 -8.83
C PRO A 130 -4.35 -0.55 -7.86
N VAL A 131 -3.95 -1.80 -7.90
CA VAL A 131 -2.85 -2.34 -7.08
C VAL A 131 -1.79 -2.97 -7.96
N GLU A 132 -0.52 -2.68 -7.66
CA GLU A 132 0.65 -3.35 -8.23
C GLU A 132 1.56 -3.84 -7.12
N MET A 133 2.18 -5.01 -7.31
CA MET A 133 3.13 -5.59 -6.37
C MET A 133 4.46 -5.87 -7.08
N HIS A 134 5.55 -5.46 -6.43
CA HIS A 134 6.91 -5.82 -6.80
C HIS A 134 7.57 -6.59 -5.68
N VAL A 135 8.27 -7.67 -6.04
CA VAL A 135 9.02 -8.49 -5.10
C VAL A 135 10.50 -8.38 -5.44
N ALA A 136 11.30 -7.95 -4.48
CA ALA A 136 12.76 -7.87 -4.60
C ALA A 136 13.38 -9.23 -4.24
N PRO A 137 14.01 -9.93 -5.20
CA PRO A 137 14.54 -11.27 -4.97
C PRO A 137 15.75 -11.24 -4.03
N GLY A 138 15.88 -12.25 -3.17
CA GLY A 138 17.00 -12.40 -2.23
C GLY A 138 17.06 -11.31 -1.15
N GLU A 139 15.96 -10.63 -0.89
CA GLU A 139 15.88 -9.56 0.10
C GLU A 139 15.08 -9.95 1.34
N TYR A 140 15.34 -9.21 2.41
CA TYR A 140 14.70 -9.33 3.70
C TYR A 140 13.96 -8.05 4.06
N HIS A 141 13.39 -8.02 5.26
CA HIS A 141 12.66 -6.89 5.80
C HIS A 141 13.33 -5.54 5.54
N THR A 142 14.63 -5.45 5.83
CA THR A 142 15.46 -4.31 5.43
C THR A 142 16.24 -4.68 4.18
N ARG A 143 16.03 -3.95 3.09
CA ARG A 143 16.77 -4.19 1.83
C ARG A 143 18.25 -3.96 2.05
N THR A 144 19.05 -4.91 1.61
CA THR A 144 20.51 -4.87 1.76
C THR A 144 21.21 -4.49 0.46
N GLN A 145 20.66 -4.85 -0.68
CA GLN A 145 21.26 -4.59 -1.98
C GLN A 145 21.00 -3.15 -2.45
N PRO A 146 22.02 -2.34 -2.70
CA PRO A 146 21.85 -0.94 -3.09
C PRO A 146 21.00 -0.74 -4.35
N LEU A 147 21.13 -1.63 -5.34
CA LEU A 147 20.34 -1.55 -6.58
C LEU A 147 18.84 -1.78 -6.33
N HIS A 148 18.47 -2.69 -5.44
CA HIS A 148 17.07 -2.90 -5.08
C HIS A 148 16.49 -1.69 -4.36
N ARG A 149 17.24 -1.10 -3.43
CA ARG A 149 16.83 0.13 -2.72
C ARG A 149 16.63 1.28 -3.70
N LEU A 150 17.58 1.47 -4.63
CA LEU A 150 17.47 2.50 -5.65
C LEU A 150 16.22 2.28 -6.54
N ALA A 151 16.00 1.05 -7.00
CA ALA A 151 14.86 0.71 -7.84
C ALA A 151 13.51 0.92 -7.10
N GLU A 152 13.44 0.59 -5.81
CA GLU A 152 12.26 0.84 -4.98
C GLU A 152 11.99 2.35 -4.86
N TYR A 153 12.98 3.16 -4.49
CA TYR A 153 12.80 4.61 -4.36
C TYR A 153 12.45 5.29 -5.68
N GLN A 154 13.06 4.87 -6.79
CA GLN A 154 12.70 5.39 -8.11
C GLN A 154 11.25 5.04 -8.46
N ARG A 155 10.81 3.83 -8.17
CA ARG A 155 9.43 3.39 -8.42
C ARG A 155 8.43 4.14 -7.54
N ASP A 156 8.78 4.46 -6.29
CA ASP A 156 7.95 5.30 -5.42
C ASP A 156 7.75 6.70 -6.03
N VAL A 157 8.84 7.32 -6.47
CA VAL A 157 8.80 8.65 -7.11
C VAL A 157 7.98 8.61 -8.39
N ASP A 158 8.16 7.58 -9.21
CA ASP A 158 7.40 7.37 -10.44
C ASP A 158 5.91 7.15 -10.15
N TRP A 159 5.58 6.32 -9.13
CA TRP A 159 4.20 6.05 -8.73
C TRP A 159 3.48 7.31 -8.30
N PHE A 160 4.06 8.07 -7.40
CA PHE A 160 3.50 9.34 -6.97
C PHE A 160 3.46 10.38 -8.09
N GLY A 161 4.48 10.43 -8.94
CA GLY A 161 4.48 11.27 -10.15
C GLY A 161 3.32 10.96 -11.09
N PHE A 162 3.07 9.68 -11.33
CA PHE A 162 1.99 9.22 -12.20
C PHE A 162 0.60 9.51 -11.61
N TRP A 163 0.36 9.11 -10.37
CA TRP A 163 -0.98 9.19 -9.77
C TRP A 163 -1.35 10.58 -9.24
N LEU A 164 -0.37 11.35 -8.73
CA LEU A 164 -0.64 12.67 -8.15
C LEU A 164 -0.44 13.82 -9.14
N GLN A 165 0.36 13.63 -10.20
CA GLN A 165 0.75 14.71 -11.09
C GLN A 165 0.47 14.41 -12.57
N GLY A 166 0.05 13.19 -12.92
CA GLY A 166 -0.11 12.75 -14.30
C GLY A 166 1.21 12.70 -15.08
N ARG A 167 2.35 12.58 -14.37
CA ARG A 167 3.68 12.62 -14.96
C ARG A 167 4.20 11.21 -15.21
N GLU A 168 4.79 11.01 -16.38
CA GLU A 168 5.55 9.81 -16.73
C GLU A 168 7.01 10.18 -17.01
N ASP A 169 7.94 9.36 -16.56
CA ASP A 169 9.35 9.49 -16.92
C ASP A 169 9.53 9.02 -18.38
N PRO A 170 10.18 9.81 -19.25
CA PRO A 170 10.36 9.46 -20.65
C PRO A 170 11.39 8.36 -20.91
N ASP A 171 12.04 7.83 -19.90
CA ASP A 171 13.01 6.72 -20.03
C ASP A 171 12.34 5.49 -20.68
N PRO A 172 12.83 5.03 -21.86
CA PRO A 172 12.29 3.85 -22.54
C PRO A 172 12.27 2.60 -21.66
N ALA A 173 13.21 2.45 -20.71
CA ALA A 173 13.25 1.34 -19.78
C ALA A 173 12.02 1.24 -18.87
N LYS A 174 11.32 2.38 -18.65
CA LYS A 174 10.13 2.48 -17.84
C LYS A 174 8.82 2.35 -18.62
N HIS A 175 8.86 2.23 -19.95
CA HIS A 175 7.67 2.17 -20.80
C HIS A 175 6.70 1.06 -20.37
N ALA A 176 7.20 -0.14 -20.08
CA ALA A 176 6.36 -1.26 -19.64
C ALA A 176 5.69 -0.98 -18.27
N GLN A 177 6.37 -0.28 -17.36
CA GLN A 177 5.83 0.14 -16.07
C GLN A 177 4.61 1.07 -16.27
N TYR A 178 4.77 2.13 -17.03
CA TYR A 178 3.69 3.09 -17.28
C TYR A 178 2.55 2.49 -18.10
N THR A 179 2.84 1.54 -19.00
CA THR A 179 1.77 0.81 -19.71
C THR A 179 0.88 0.04 -18.74
N ARG A 180 1.46 -0.65 -17.74
CA ARG A 180 0.68 -1.32 -16.70
C ARG A 180 -0.12 -0.32 -15.85
N TRP A 181 0.49 0.81 -15.47
CA TRP A 181 -0.17 1.80 -14.63
C TRP A 181 -1.32 2.53 -15.34
N ARG A 182 -1.17 2.81 -16.64
CA ARG A 182 -2.29 3.29 -17.47
C ARG A 182 -3.44 2.30 -17.48
N ALA A 183 -3.15 1.02 -17.69
CA ALA A 183 -4.19 -0.01 -17.65
C ALA A 183 -4.89 -0.08 -16.26
N LEU A 184 -4.15 0.05 -15.15
CA LEU A 184 -4.74 0.14 -13.82
C LEU A 184 -5.63 1.37 -13.65
N ARG A 185 -5.21 2.50 -14.17
CA ARG A 185 -5.98 3.75 -14.12
C ARG A 185 -7.26 3.66 -14.95
N ASP A 186 -7.14 3.14 -16.16
CA ASP A 186 -8.25 3.06 -17.12
C ASP A 186 -9.30 1.99 -16.71
N ALA A 187 -8.90 0.99 -15.94
CA ALA A 187 -9.79 -0.02 -15.36
C ALA A 187 -10.66 0.50 -14.19
N ARG A 188 -10.42 1.72 -13.69
CA ARG A 188 -11.18 2.31 -12.58
C ARG A 188 -12.54 2.82 -13.08
N PRO A 189 -13.66 2.32 -12.57
CA PRO A 189 -14.96 2.91 -12.88
C PRO A 189 -15.09 4.26 -12.15
N ASN A 190 -15.07 5.39 -12.86
CA ASN A 190 -15.44 6.72 -12.34
C ASN A 190 -14.42 7.51 -11.48
N LEU A 191 -13.23 7.81 -11.99
CA LEU A 191 -12.47 8.93 -11.43
C LEU A 191 -12.41 10.09 -12.41
N PRO A 192 -12.57 11.35 -11.93
CA PRO A 192 -12.31 12.52 -12.76
C PRO A 192 -10.85 12.48 -13.24
N ALA A 193 -10.64 12.74 -14.52
CA ALA A 193 -9.31 12.84 -15.10
C ALA A 193 -8.48 13.89 -14.31
N VAL A 194 -7.26 13.51 -13.93
CA VAL A 194 -6.30 14.50 -13.40
C VAL A 194 -6.06 15.52 -14.51
N PRO A 195 -6.36 16.81 -14.31
CA PRO A 195 -6.18 17.80 -15.37
C PRO A 195 -4.71 17.87 -15.76
N ALA A 196 -4.43 17.70 -17.07
CA ALA A 196 -3.10 17.93 -17.62
C ALA A 196 -2.68 19.38 -17.32
N ARG A 197 -1.50 19.56 -16.76
CA ARG A 197 -0.92 20.91 -16.60
C ARG A 197 -0.69 21.51 -17.99
N ARG A 198 -1.22 22.72 -18.19
CA ARG A 198 -0.73 23.66 -19.20
C ARG A 198 0.59 24.24 -18.75
#